data_ca51023e953d7f15cae9e800c9de4723
#
_entry.id   ca51023e953d7f15cae9e800c9de4723
#
_cell.length_a   1.000
_cell.length_b   1.000
_cell.length_c   1.000
_cell.angle_alpha   90.00
_cell.angle_beta   90.00
_cell.angle_gamma   90.00
#
_symmetry.space_group_name_H-M   'P 1'
#
loop_
_entity.id
_entity.type
_entity.pdbx_description
1 polymer ?
#
loop_
_entity_poly.entity_id
_entity_poly.type
_entity_poly.pdbx_seq_one_letter_code
_entity_poly.pdbx_strand_id
1 'polypeptide(L)'
;MFDSSALNNALVRWAEKKNLAGVSAAIMSRDGLVYSFNYGWRDAACTLPVNNDTMFGIASMSKSLTALCACILASEGRLDLDAPVCDFLPSFSVAGQPPEAVTVRHLAMHTSGIPPMEPLEWSIAMNSTGRPENEWLTEMKRTAPNPMATIDEVIDYVAHCGYTTLGAPGEIMSYSNEGYAIL
;
A
#
# COMPACT_ATOMS: atom_id res chain seq x y z
N MET A 1 21.54 29.67 6.38
CA MET A 1 20.11 29.81 6.70
C MET A 1 19.33 29.33 5.49
N PHE A 2 18.40 28.41 5.63
CA PHE A 2 17.61 27.88 4.52
C PHE A 2 16.66 28.96 3.99
N ASP A 3 16.75 29.27 2.67
CA ASP A 3 15.84 30.26 2.04
C ASP A 3 14.52 29.58 1.66
N SER A 4 13.57 29.66 2.56
CA SER A 4 12.22 29.12 2.35
C SER A 4 11.43 29.89 1.27
N SER A 5 11.77 31.13 0.97
CA SER A 5 11.02 31.97 0.03
C SER A 5 11.17 31.46 -1.41
N ALA A 6 12.39 31.12 -1.82
CA ALA A 6 12.66 30.55 -3.15
C ALA A 6 11.95 29.20 -3.32
N LEU A 7 11.98 28.36 -2.28
CA LEU A 7 11.30 27.06 -2.30
C LEU A 7 9.78 27.22 -2.34
N ASN A 8 9.19 28.11 -1.52
CA ASN A 8 7.77 28.41 -1.57
C ASN A 8 7.31 28.80 -2.97
N ASN A 9 8.02 29.76 -3.58
CA ASN A 9 7.68 30.21 -4.92
C ASN A 9 7.81 29.09 -5.98
N ALA A 10 8.79 28.20 -5.83
CA ALA A 10 8.95 27.07 -6.72
C ALA A 10 7.81 26.04 -6.56
N LEU A 11 7.44 25.72 -5.33
CA LEU A 11 6.35 24.77 -5.03
C LEU A 11 4.98 25.31 -5.48
N VAL A 12 4.70 26.61 -5.29
CA VAL A 12 3.47 27.22 -5.76
C VAL A 12 3.39 27.11 -7.29
N ARG A 13 4.41 27.55 -8.01
CA ARG A 13 4.43 27.44 -9.48
C ARG A 13 4.30 26.01 -9.98
N TRP A 14 4.90 25.06 -9.26
CA TRP A 14 4.78 23.64 -9.59
C TRP A 14 3.35 23.13 -9.38
N ALA A 15 2.72 23.47 -8.26
CA ALA A 15 1.36 23.07 -7.94
C ALA A 15 0.35 23.66 -8.95
N GLU A 16 0.48 24.95 -9.29
CA GLU A 16 -0.32 25.61 -10.33
C GLU A 16 -0.13 24.97 -11.69
N LYS A 17 1.13 24.77 -12.12
CA LYS A 17 1.44 24.13 -13.42
C LYS A 17 0.85 22.72 -13.54
N LYS A 18 0.75 21.98 -12.42
CA LYS A 18 0.19 20.62 -12.37
C LYS A 18 -1.31 20.60 -12.07
N ASN A 19 -1.93 21.76 -11.88
CA ASN A 19 -3.34 21.90 -11.51
C ASN A 19 -3.71 21.04 -10.29
N LEU A 20 -2.89 21.09 -9.24
CA LEU A 20 -3.10 20.30 -8.03
C LEU A 20 -4.15 20.95 -7.14
N ALA A 21 -5.12 20.17 -6.65
CA ALA A 21 -6.16 20.64 -5.76
C ALA A 21 -5.62 21.05 -4.38
N GLY A 22 -4.69 20.26 -3.87
CA GLY A 22 -4.04 20.53 -2.58
C GLY A 22 -2.71 19.79 -2.45
N VAL A 23 -1.78 20.40 -1.72
CA VAL A 23 -0.45 19.85 -1.44
C VAL A 23 -0.05 20.17 -0.01
N SER A 24 0.53 19.20 0.66
CA SER A 24 1.27 19.41 1.91
C SER A 24 2.67 18.80 1.75
N ALA A 25 3.70 19.53 2.15
CA ALA A 25 5.07 19.07 2.12
C ALA A 25 5.81 19.51 3.40
N ALA A 26 6.76 18.67 3.82
CA ALA A 26 7.59 18.97 4.99
C ALA A 26 9.02 18.51 4.76
N ILE A 27 9.95 19.24 5.37
CA ILE A 27 11.35 18.81 5.50
C ILE A 27 11.62 18.62 6.99
N MET A 28 12.08 17.42 7.32
CA MET A 28 12.44 17.03 8.67
C MET A 28 13.96 16.88 8.79
N SER A 29 14.49 17.25 9.94
CA SER A 29 15.85 16.91 10.37
C SER A 29 15.79 16.00 11.59
N ARG A 30 16.95 15.61 12.12
CA ARG A 30 17.03 14.90 13.41
C ARG A 30 16.41 15.72 14.55
N ASP A 31 16.49 17.05 14.48
CA ASP A 31 16.03 17.96 15.54
C ASP A 31 14.56 18.39 15.37
N GLY A 32 13.88 17.90 14.34
CA GLY A 32 12.45 18.16 14.11
C GLY A 32 12.13 18.78 12.76
N LEU A 33 10.99 19.45 12.69
CA LEU A 33 10.47 20.09 11.48
C LEU A 33 11.32 21.33 11.12
N VAL A 34 11.91 21.29 9.93
CA VAL A 34 12.74 22.39 9.38
C VAL A 34 11.91 23.31 8.48
N TYR A 35 10.96 22.73 7.74
CA TYR A 35 10.15 23.45 6.79
C TYR A 35 8.80 22.77 6.61
N SER A 36 7.77 23.57 6.44
CA SER A 36 6.41 23.13 6.13
C SER A 36 5.82 24.01 5.03
N PHE A 37 5.14 23.40 4.09
CA PHE A 37 4.45 24.05 2.98
C PHE A 37 3.08 23.44 2.80
N ASN A 38 2.05 24.29 2.68
CA ASN A 38 0.68 23.88 2.41
C ASN A 38 0.12 24.76 1.28
N TYR A 39 -0.62 24.15 0.35
CA TYR A 39 -1.18 24.83 -0.81
C TYR A 39 -2.55 24.20 -1.15
N GLY A 40 -3.47 25.08 -1.60
CA GLY A 40 -4.75 24.67 -2.15
C GLY A 40 -5.77 24.24 -1.10
N TRP A 41 -6.69 23.38 -1.51
CA TRP A 41 -7.91 23.06 -0.77
C TRP A 41 -8.07 21.57 -0.57
N ARG A 42 -8.68 21.16 0.55
CA ARG A 42 -8.99 19.75 0.86
C ARG A 42 -10.42 19.36 0.52
N ASP A 43 -11.20 20.30 -0.02
CA ASP A 43 -12.58 20.09 -0.45
C ASP A 43 -12.82 20.65 -1.85
N ALA A 44 -13.78 20.09 -2.58
CA ALA A 44 -14.13 20.52 -3.93
C ALA A 44 -14.79 21.90 -3.97
N ALA A 45 -15.37 22.36 -2.86
CA ALA A 45 -15.97 23.68 -2.75
C ALA A 45 -14.95 24.81 -2.52
N CYS A 46 -13.66 24.46 -2.33
CA CYS A 46 -12.58 25.40 -2.04
C CYS A 46 -12.87 26.27 -0.80
N THR A 47 -13.43 25.68 0.25
CA THR A 47 -13.77 26.35 1.51
C THR A 47 -12.82 25.99 2.65
N LEU A 48 -12.17 24.85 2.56
CA LEU A 48 -11.31 24.30 3.60
C LEU A 48 -9.86 24.23 3.09
N PRO A 49 -8.98 25.15 3.49
CA PRO A 49 -7.60 25.14 3.02
C PRO A 49 -6.82 23.92 3.54
N VAL A 50 -5.85 23.48 2.77
CA VAL A 50 -4.85 22.51 3.24
C VAL A 50 -4.00 23.15 4.33
N ASN A 51 -3.77 22.42 5.41
CA ASN A 51 -2.91 22.80 6.54
C ASN A 51 -2.11 21.59 7.05
N ASN A 52 -1.31 21.78 8.09
CA ASN A 52 -0.47 20.72 8.65
C ASN A 52 -1.26 19.54 9.27
N ASP A 53 -2.55 19.77 9.60
CA ASP A 53 -3.43 18.75 10.17
C ASP A 53 -4.29 18.05 9.11
N THR A 54 -4.14 18.43 7.84
CA THR A 54 -4.87 17.80 6.75
C THR A 54 -4.36 16.38 6.53
N MET A 55 -5.26 15.41 6.65
CA MET A 55 -4.93 14.01 6.38
C MET A 55 -4.99 13.70 4.89
N PHE A 56 -3.92 13.11 4.37
CA PHE A 56 -3.84 12.60 3.01
C PHE A 56 -3.77 11.07 3.02
N GLY A 57 -4.49 10.44 2.09
CA GLY A 57 -4.29 9.02 1.81
C GLY A 57 -2.92 8.81 1.16
N ILE A 58 -2.04 8.09 1.84
CA ILE A 58 -0.68 7.86 1.36
C ILE A 58 -0.53 6.62 0.48
N ALA A 59 -1.64 5.93 0.20
CA ALA A 59 -1.70 4.76 -0.67
C ALA A 59 -0.55 3.77 -0.35
N SER A 60 0.19 3.32 -1.36
CA SER A 60 1.26 2.33 -1.20
C SER A 60 2.48 2.79 -0.39
N MET A 61 2.59 4.06 -0.03
CA MET A 61 3.57 4.50 0.97
C MET A 61 3.34 3.82 2.33
N SER A 62 2.11 3.38 2.62
CA SER A 62 1.76 2.60 3.81
C SER A 62 2.57 1.30 3.92
N LYS A 63 2.97 0.71 2.78
CA LYS A 63 3.78 -0.51 2.77
C LYS A 63 5.14 -0.33 3.47
N SER A 64 5.74 0.85 3.34
CA SER A 64 6.99 1.16 4.06
C SER A 64 6.81 1.12 5.58
N LEU A 65 5.63 1.55 6.08
CA LEU A 65 5.32 1.49 7.51
C LEU A 65 5.06 0.05 7.95
N THR A 66 4.35 -0.75 7.15
CA THR A 66 4.15 -2.18 7.41
C THR A 66 5.48 -2.92 7.49
N ALA A 67 6.36 -2.73 6.50
CA ALA A 67 7.69 -3.33 6.49
C ALA A 67 8.53 -2.87 7.70
N LEU A 68 8.43 -1.60 8.08
CA LEU A 68 9.10 -1.08 9.28
C LEU A 68 8.60 -1.78 10.55
N CYS A 69 7.29 -1.99 10.69
CA CYS A 69 6.72 -2.74 11.82
C CYS A 69 7.26 -4.18 11.86
N ALA A 70 7.32 -4.87 10.72
CA ALA A 70 7.91 -6.21 10.65
C ALA A 70 9.40 -6.20 11.06
N CYS A 71 10.18 -5.20 10.62
CA CYS A 71 11.58 -5.05 11.01
C CYS A 71 11.74 -4.76 12.52
N ILE A 72 10.85 -3.96 13.12
CA ILE A 72 10.86 -3.70 14.57
C ILE A 72 10.57 -4.98 15.32
N LEU A 73 9.53 -5.73 14.96
CA LEU A 73 9.22 -7.01 15.57
C LEU A 73 10.38 -8.00 15.47
N ALA A 74 11.06 -8.01 14.32
CA ALA A 74 12.24 -8.85 14.12
C ALA A 74 13.41 -8.43 15.03
N SER A 75 13.64 -7.13 15.18
CA SER A 75 14.70 -6.61 16.07
C SER A 75 14.44 -6.91 17.55
N GLU A 76 13.18 -7.08 17.92
CA GLU A 76 12.74 -7.48 19.27
C GLU A 76 12.73 -9.01 19.47
N GLY A 77 13.07 -9.79 18.45
CA GLY A 77 13.03 -11.25 18.47
C GLY A 77 11.61 -11.84 18.51
N ARG A 78 10.60 -11.07 18.13
CA ARG A 78 9.17 -11.42 18.12
C ARG A 78 8.69 -11.94 16.77
N LEU A 79 9.46 -11.71 15.71
CA LEU A 79 9.19 -12.18 14.36
C LEU A 79 10.51 -12.62 13.74
N ASP A 80 10.53 -13.79 13.12
CA ASP A 80 11.60 -14.18 12.22
C ASP A 80 11.18 -13.84 10.78
N LEU A 81 11.92 -12.95 10.13
CA LEU A 81 11.64 -12.58 8.74
C LEU A 81 11.88 -13.74 7.75
N ASP A 82 12.68 -14.70 8.13
CA ASP A 82 12.98 -15.88 7.32
C ASP A 82 12.07 -17.08 7.65
N ALA A 83 11.17 -16.93 8.62
CA ALA A 83 10.15 -17.94 8.91
C ALA A 83 9.14 -18.02 7.74
N PRO A 84 8.66 -19.24 7.41
CA PRO A 84 7.59 -19.45 6.45
C PRO A 84 6.30 -18.71 6.85
N VAL A 85 5.63 -18.12 5.87
CA VAL A 85 4.33 -17.44 6.12
C VAL A 85 3.29 -18.43 6.63
N CYS A 86 3.33 -19.69 6.19
CA CYS A 86 2.40 -20.73 6.62
C CYS A 86 2.52 -21.09 8.12
N ASP A 87 3.60 -20.74 8.80
CA ASP A 87 3.73 -20.91 10.25
C ASP A 87 2.80 -19.96 11.03
N PHE A 88 2.46 -18.81 10.43
CA PHE A 88 1.56 -17.80 11.01
C PHE A 88 0.14 -17.90 10.42
N LEU A 89 0.05 -18.25 9.15
CA LEU A 89 -1.19 -18.35 8.36
C LEU A 89 -1.26 -19.74 7.70
N PRO A 90 -1.74 -20.78 8.41
CA PRO A 90 -1.70 -22.17 7.90
C PRO A 90 -2.44 -22.42 6.58
N SER A 91 -3.40 -21.56 6.23
CA SER A 91 -4.12 -21.60 4.95
C SER A 91 -3.38 -20.96 3.79
N PHE A 92 -2.30 -20.21 4.06
CA PHE A 92 -1.53 -19.55 3.03
C PHE A 92 -0.69 -20.55 2.22
N SER A 93 -0.78 -20.44 0.92
CA SER A 93 0.11 -21.14 -0.02
C SER A 93 0.28 -20.32 -1.30
N VAL A 94 1.33 -20.61 -2.04
CA VAL A 94 1.58 -20.02 -3.37
C VAL A 94 1.57 -21.12 -4.40
N ALA A 95 0.80 -20.94 -5.47
CA ALA A 95 0.58 -21.96 -6.50
C ALA A 95 1.92 -22.52 -7.04
N GLY A 96 2.05 -23.84 -7.06
CA GLY A 96 3.23 -24.51 -7.56
C GLY A 96 4.48 -24.42 -6.69
N GLN A 97 4.38 -23.87 -5.47
CA GLN A 97 5.46 -23.79 -4.49
C GLN A 97 5.15 -24.65 -3.27
N PRO A 98 6.16 -25.22 -2.59
CA PRO A 98 5.95 -25.80 -1.27
C PRO A 98 5.40 -24.75 -0.29
N PRO A 99 4.51 -25.10 0.65
CA PRO A 99 3.92 -24.13 1.58
C PRO A 99 4.95 -23.31 2.37
N GLU A 100 6.09 -23.94 2.73
CA GLU A 100 7.17 -23.34 3.47
C GLU A 100 8.12 -22.46 2.64
N ALA A 101 7.96 -22.44 1.32
CA ALA A 101 8.92 -21.74 0.43
C ALA A 101 8.85 -20.21 0.54
N VAL A 102 7.66 -19.67 0.85
CA VAL A 102 7.47 -18.22 0.96
C VAL A 102 7.63 -17.77 2.41
N THR A 103 8.61 -16.91 2.65
CA THR A 103 8.87 -16.33 3.98
C THR A 103 8.26 -14.93 4.11
N VAL A 104 8.19 -14.43 5.34
CA VAL A 104 7.79 -13.06 5.66
C VAL A 104 8.65 -12.05 4.88
N ARG A 105 9.96 -12.30 4.76
CA ARG A 105 10.89 -11.50 3.97
C ARG A 105 10.50 -11.43 2.50
N HIS A 106 10.09 -12.53 1.90
CA HIS A 106 9.67 -12.57 0.50
C HIS A 106 8.43 -11.69 0.25
N LEU A 107 7.48 -11.66 1.16
CA LEU A 107 6.33 -10.75 1.08
C LEU A 107 6.78 -9.29 1.19
N ALA A 108 7.58 -8.96 2.20
CA ALA A 108 8.07 -7.59 2.44
C ALA A 108 8.91 -7.04 1.27
N MET A 109 9.63 -7.90 0.56
CA MET A 109 10.48 -7.54 -0.57
C MET A 109 9.81 -7.68 -1.94
N HIS A 110 8.55 -8.07 -2.00
CA HIS A 110 7.86 -8.36 -3.26
C HIS A 110 8.54 -9.47 -4.10
N THR A 111 9.08 -10.48 -3.44
CA THR A 111 9.78 -11.59 -4.10
C THR A 111 9.14 -12.95 -3.83
N SER A 112 7.85 -12.97 -3.49
CA SER A 112 7.11 -14.20 -3.17
C SER A 112 6.76 -15.06 -4.39
N GLY A 113 6.94 -14.54 -5.60
CA GLY A 113 6.47 -15.18 -6.83
C GLY A 113 5.00 -14.94 -7.16
N ILE A 114 4.24 -14.29 -6.28
CA ILE A 114 2.84 -13.91 -6.54
C ILE A 114 2.81 -12.83 -7.63
N PRO A 115 2.09 -13.05 -8.74
CA PRO A 115 1.92 -12.02 -9.77
C PRO A 115 1.02 -10.88 -9.27
N PRO A 116 0.98 -9.73 -9.96
CA PRO A 116 -0.06 -8.75 -9.75
C PRO A 116 -1.44 -9.37 -10.00
N MET A 117 -2.37 -9.16 -9.07
CA MET A 117 -3.71 -9.76 -9.09
C MET A 117 -4.75 -8.72 -8.64
N GLU A 118 -6.03 -9.04 -8.81
CA GLU A 118 -7.14 -8.17 -8.41
C GLU A 118 -7.80 -8.47 -7.05
N PRO A 119 -7.53 -9.56 -6.29
CA PRO A 119 -8.29 -9.90 -5.08
C PRO A 119 -8.38 -8.78 -4.06
N LEU A 120 -7.30 -8.04 -3.83
CA LEU A 120 -7.31 -6.90 -2.91
C LEU A 120 -8.17 -5.76 -3.45
N GLU A 121 -8.10 -5.48 -4.75
CA GLU A 121 -8.92 -4.44 -5.40
C GLU A 121 -10.41 -4.82 -5.35
N TRP A 122 -10.74 -6.08 -5.56
CA TRP A 122 -12.10 -6.59 -5.39
C TRP A 122 -12.60 -6.42 -3.96
N SER A 123 -11.79 -6.76 -2.96
CA SER A 123 -12.12 -6.55 -1.54
C SER A 123 -12.36 -5.07 -1.23
N ILE A 124 -11.50 -4.19 -1.71
CA ILE A 124 -11.67 -2.74 -1.57
C ILE A 124 -12.97 -2.27 -2.23
N ALA A 125 -13.28 -2.75 -3.43
CA ALA A 125 -14.50 -2.39 -4.15
C ALA A 125 -15.76 -2.86 -3.43
N MET A 126 -15.77 -4.10 -2.93
CA MET A 126 -16.89 -4.67 -2.18
C MET A 126 -17.16 -3.92 -0.87
N ASN A 127 -16.14 -3.43 -0.21
CA ASN A 127 -16.23 -2.67 1.04
C ASN A 127 -16.36 -1.14 0.83
N SER A 128 -16.43 -0.66 -0.42
CA SER A 128 -16.55 0.76 -0.73
C SER A 128 -18.00 1.24 -0.61
N THR A 129 -18.47 1.40 0.63
CA THR A 129 -19.80 1.94 0.92
C THR A 129 -19.77 3.47 0.98
N GLY A 130 -20.83 4.12 0.49
CA GLY A 130 -20.98 5.57 0.54
C GLY A 130 -20.08 6.36 -0.41
N ARG A 131 -19.33 5.69 -1.28
CA ARG A 131 -18.57 6.34 -2.36
C ARG A 131 -19.44 6.48 -3.60
N PRO A 132 -19.29 7.57 -4.37
CA PRO A 132 -19.92 7.66 -5.69
C PRO A 132 -19.47 6.52 -6.58
N GLU A 133 -20.41 5.88 -7.28
CA GLU A 133 -20.08 4.88 -8.29
C GLU A 133 -19.28 5.53 -9.42
N ASN A 134 -18.27 4.81 -9.89
CA ASN A 134 -17.47 5.16 -11.05
C ASN A 134 -17.20 3.88 -11.86
N GLU A 135 -16.66 4.05 -13.06
CA GLU A 135 -16.43 2.96 -13.99
C GLU A 135 -15.54 1.85 -13.38
N TRP A 136 -14.46 2.23 -12.71
CA TRP A 136 -13.56 1.27 -12.03
C TRP A 136 -14.28 0.49 -10.94
N LEU A 137 -15.02 1.16 -10.04
CA LEU A 137 -15.71 0.52 -8.93
C LEU A 137 -16.80 -0.43 -9.43
N THR A 138 -17.52 -0.03 -10.47
CA THR A 138 -18.55 -0.85 -11.12
C THR A 138 -17.92 -2.10 -11.73
N GLU A 139 -16.80 -1.96 -12.44
CA GLU A 139 -16.11 -3.08 -13.07
C GLU A 139 -15.53 -4.05 -12.03
N MET A 140 -14.89 -3.54 -10.98
CA MET A 140 -14.35 -4.37 -9.90
C MET A 140 -15.46 -5.17 -9.20
N LYS A 141 -16.59 -4.55 -8.87
CA LYS A 141 -17.74 -5.24 -8.29
C LYS A 141 -18.35 -6.30 -9.22
N ARG A 142 -18.33 -6.05 -10.54
CA ARG A 142 -18.86 -6.98 -11.54
C ARG A 142 -17.97 -8.20 -11.73
N THR A 143 -16.64 -8.03 -11.65
CA THR A 143 -15.67 -9.10 -11.91
C THR A 143 -15.29 -9.89 -10.67
N ALA A 144 -15.49 -9.32 -9.48
CA ALA A 144 -15.13 -9.96 -8.22
C ALA A 144 -15.90 -11.28 -8.02
N PRO A 145 -15.20 -12.36 -7.64
CA PRO A 145 -15.87 -13.54 -7.09
C PRO A 145 -16.66 -13.15 -5.83
N ASN A 146 -17.75 -13.80 -5.58
CA ASN A 146 -18.57 -13.54 -4.38
C ASN A 146 -18.45 -14.72 -3.39
N PRO A 147 -18.19 -14.48 -2.10
CA PRO A 147 -17.87 -13.20 -1.47
C PRO A 147 -16.38 -12.85 -1.60
N MET A 148 -16.04 -11.56 -1.57
CA MET A 148 -14.66 -11.07 -1.51
C MET A 148 -14.65 -9.80 -0.63
N ALA A 149 -15.08 -9.95 0.62
CA ALA A 149 -15.34 -8.86 1.54
C ALA A 149 -14.31 -8.75 2.67
N THR A 150 -13.57 -9.82 2.94
CA THR A 150 -12.59 -9.89 4.03
C THR A 150 -11.19 -10.22 3.52
N ILE A 151 -10.18 -9.94 4.34
CA ILE A 151 -8.81 -10.29 4.00
C ILE A 151 -8.60 -11.82 4.00
N ASP A 152 -9.31 -12.55 4.84
CA ASP A 152 -9.23 -14.02 4.89
C ASP A 152 -9.71 -14.63 3.57
N GLU A 153 -10.76 -14.09 2.96
CA GLU A 153 -11.24 -14.50 1.64
C GLU A 153 -10.22 -14.16 0.53
N VAL A 154 -9.51 -13.03 0.67
CA VAL A 154 -8.40 -12.68 -0.25
C VAL A 154 -7.26 -13.68 -0.12
N ILE A 155 -6.87 -14.05 1.10
CA ILE A 155 -5.82 -15.05 1.37
C ILE A 155 -6.23 -16.40 0.78
N ASP A 156 -7.44 -16.86 1.02
CA ASP A 156 -7.96 -18.12 0.51
C ASP A 156 -8.00 -18.14 -1.02
N TYR A 157 -8.42 -17.04 -1.63
CA TYR A 157 -8.42 -16.89 -3.09
C TYR A 157 -7.00 -16.97 -3.65
N VAL A 158 -6.04 -16.25 -3.07
CA VAL A 158 -4.63 -16.30 -3.50
C VAL A 158 -4.07 -17.70 -3.37
N ALA A 159 -4.45 -18.45 -2.34
CA ALA A 159 -4.00 -19.82 -2.15
C ALA A 159 -4.55 -20.80 -3.19
N HIS A 160 -5.76 -20.59 -3.71
CA HIS A 160 -6.49 -21.59 -4.46
C HIS A 160 -6.89 -21.20 -5.90
N CYS A 161 -6.71 -19.95 -6.34
CA CYS A 161 -7.19 -19.51 -7.67
C CYS A 161 -6.40 -20.04 -8.87
N GLY A 162 -5.30 -20.78 -8.66
CA GLY A 162 -4.60 -21.50 -9.72
C GLY A 162 -3.79 -20.63 -10.68
N TYR A 163 -3.31 -19.45 -10.23
CA TYR A 163 -2.44 -18.60 -11.04
C TYR A 163 -1.07 -19.27 -11.30
N THR A 164 -0.34 -18.75 -12.28
CA THR A 164 1.05 -19.15 -12.53
C THR A 164 1.98 -18.19 -11.79
N THR A 165 2.88 -18.73 -10.96
CA THR A 165 3.93 -17.93 -10.32
C THR A 165 4.92 -17.38 -11.34
N LEU A 166 5.50 -16.22 -11.02
CA LEU A 166 6.51 -15.59 -11.89
C LEU A 166 7.91 -16.21 -11.74
N GLY A 167 8.15 -16.98 -10.70
CA GLY A 167 9.42 -17.63 -10.40
C GLY A 167 9.41 -18.19 -8.97
N ALA A 168 10.51 -18.84 -8.57
CA ALA A 168 10.68 -19.28 -7.20
C ALA A 168 10.80 -18.06 -6.24
N PRO A 169 10.42 -18.21 -4.96
CA PRO A 169 10.60 -17.15 -3.98
C PRO A 169 12.05 -16.66 -3.93
N GLY A 170 12.24 -15.36 -3.99
CA GLY A 170 13.55 -14.72 -4.02
C GLY A 170 14.13 -14.46 -5.42
N GLU A 171 13.63 -15.09 -6.48
CA GLU A 171 14.21 -14.96 -7.82
C GLU A 171 13.83 -13.66 -8.53
N ILE A 172 12.56 -13.27 -8.43
CA ILE A 172 12.02 -12.13 -9.19
C ILE A 172 11.30 -11.18 -8.27
N MET A 173 11.59 -9.90 -8.40
CA MET A 173 10.82 -8.84 -7.74
C MET A 173 9.57 -8.55 -8.58
N SER A 174 8.41 -8.80 -8.01
CA SER A 174 7.11 -8.47 -8.59
C SER A 174 6.25 -7.80 -7.55
N TYR A 175 5.90 -6.55 -7.81
CA TYR A 175 5.05 -5.79 -6.91
C TYR A 175 3.69 -6.47 -6.74
N SER A 176 3.35 -6.84 -5.50
CA SER A 176 2.08 -7.48 -5.16
C SER A 176 1.41 -6.74 -4.01
N ASN A 177 0.18 -6.28 -4.24
CA ASN A 177 -0.66 -5.73 -3.19
C ASN A 177 -1.13 -6.83 -2.24
N GLU A 178 -1.42 -8.00 -2.78
CA GLU A 178 -1.85 -9.18 -2.05
C GLU A 178 -0.78 -9.63 -1.06
N GLY A 179 0.48 -9.68 -1.50
CA GLY A 179 1.60 -10.01 -0.63
C GLY A 179 1.71 -9.07 0.58
N TYR A 180 1.45 -7.79 0.40
CA TYR A 180 1.44 -6.83 1.51
C TYR A 180 0.16 -6.83 2.34
N ALA A 181 -0.94 -7.26 1.79
CA ALA A 181 -2.16 -7.47 2.56
C ALA A 181 -2.03 -8.68 3.50
N ILE A 182 -1.22 -9.66 3.11
CA ILE A 182 -0.91 -10.86 3.89
C ILE A 182 0.16 -10.58 4.95
N LEU A 183 1.13 -9.73 4.67
CA LEU A 183 2.18 -9.29 5.59
C LEU A 183 1.63 -8.53 6.79
#